data_7a7dc60596a233495cee6fa8ddb84c36
#
_entry.id   7a7dc60596a233495cee6fa8ddb84c36
#
_cell.length_a   1.000
_cell.length_b   1.000
_cell.length_c   1.000
_cell.angle_alpha   90.00
_cell.angle_beta   90.00
_cell.angle_gamma   90.00
#
_symmetry.space_group_name_H-M   'P 1'
#
loop_
_entity.id
_entity.type
_entity.pdbx_description
1 polymer ?
#
loop_
_entity_poly.entity_id
_entity_poly.type
_entity_poly.pdbx_seq_one_letter_code
_entity_poly.pdbx_strand_id
1 'polypeptide(L)'
;TQAHRQGILVHAGYGMSETCPLLCVVHLTEAELALPMAEQLPLRIRTGKPIGLVDLRIIDEEGRALAHDGQTMGEIVVRAPWLAQGYLKEPEKGAELWQGGWLHTGDMASITPNGTVEIKDRIKDVIKTGGEWISSLALESLISAHAAVHAVAVIGVPDAQWGERPLALVVGKEGSHLDAQAIKT
;
A
#
# COMPACT_ATOMS: atom_id res chain seq x y z
N THR A 1 14.83 -15.56 0.32
CA THR A 1 13.60 -16.34 0.63
C THR A 1 13.81 -17.81 0.33
N GLN A 2 12.99 -18.70 0.92
CA GLN A 2 13.04 -20.14 0.65
C GLN A 2 12.79 -20.47 -0.83
N ALA A 3 11.85 -19.79 -1.46
CA ALA A 3 11.55 -19.92 -2.88
C ALA A 3 12.79 -19.68 -3.75
N HIS A 4 13.55 -18.62 -3.46
CA HIS A 4 14.75 -18.29 -4.21
C HIS A 4 15.85 -19.37 -4.07
N ARG A 5 16.01 -19.98 -2.88
CA ARG A 5 16.95 -21.10 -2.70
C ARG A 5 16.62 -22.31 -3.57
N GLN A 6 15.39 -22.41 -4.04
CA GLN A 6 14.91 -23.46 -4.97
C GLN A 6 14.91 -23.00 -6.43
N GLY A 7 15.53 -21.84 -6.76
CA GLY A 7 15.58 -21.30 -8.12
C GLY A 7 14.29 -20.65 -8.58
N ILE A 8 13.31 -20.40 -7.68
CA ILE A 8 12.04 -19.76 -8.01
C ILE A 8 12.19 -18.24 -7.88
N LEU A 9 12.00 -17.52 -8.97
CA LEU A 9 11.94 -16.07 -8.99
C LEU A 9 10.53 -15.60 -8.61
N VAL A 10 10.44 -14.80 -7.55
CA VAL A 10 9.19 -14.20 -7.10
C VAL A 10 9.20 -12.74 -7.48
N HIS A 11 8.13 -12.28 -8.12
CA HIS A 11 7.89 -10.89 -8.45
C HIS A 11 6.63 -10.42 -7.71
N ALA A 12 6.69 -9.25 -7.11
CA ALA A 12 5.49 -8.62 -6.56
C ALA A 12 4.68 -7.98 -7.69
N GLY A 13 3.37 -7.92 -7.49
CA GLY A 13 2.44 -7.23 -8.36
C GLY A 13 1.30 -6.66 -7.54
N TYR A 14 0.56 -5.73 -8.13
CA TYR A 14 -0.59 -5.08 -7.52
C TYR A 14 -1.79 -5.12 -8.45
N GLY A 15 -2.93 -5.31 -7.84
CA GLY A 15 -4.24 -5.24 -8.45
C GLY A 15 -5.30 -5.78 -7.50
N MET A 16 -6.53 -5.79 -7.94
CA MET A 16 -7.71 -6.20 -7.18
C MET A 16 -8.67 -6.96 -8.09
N SER A 17 -9.73 -7.53 -7.55
CA SER A 17 -10.71 -8.29 -8.34
C SER A 17 -11.33 -7.45 -9.46
N GLU A 18 -11.61 -6.19 -9.17
CA GLU A 18 -12.19 -5.21 -10.10
C GLU A 18 -11.24 -4.84 -11.24
N THR A 19 -9.95 -5.13 -11.11
CA THR A 19 -8.94 -4.84 -12.13
C THR A 19 -8.50 -6.06 -12.95
N CYS A 20 -9.08 -7.23 -12.73
CA CYS A 20 -8.99 -8.47 -13.51
C CYS A 20 -7.59 -9.00 -13.83
N PRO A 21 -6.73 -9.27 -12.87
CA PRO A 21 -6.52 -8.73 -11.54
C PRO A 21 -5.36 -7.75 -11.47
N LEU A 22 -4.51 -7.60 -12.52
CA LEU A 22 -3.19 -6.98 -12.44
C LEU A 22 -3.16 -5.56 -12.99
N LEU A 23 -2.59 -4.65 -12.21
CA LEU A 23 -2.33 -3.26 -12.58
C LEU A 23 -0.83 -2.94 -12.67
N CYS A 24 -0.07 -3.40 -11.69
CA CYS A 24 1.37 -3.14 -11.62
C CYS A 24 2.14 -4.43 -11.41
N VAL A 25 3.39 -4.45 -11.88
CA VAL A 25 4.32 -5.56 -11.67
C VAL A 25 5.75 -5.02 -11.53
N VAL A 26 6.55 -5.73 -10.74
CA VAL A 26 7.96 -5.42 -10.60
C VAL A 26 8.73 -6.01 -11.80
N HIS A 27 9.38 -5.13 -12.53
CA HIS A 27 10.41 -5.48 -13.50
C HIS A 27 11.75 -4.91 -13.03
N LEU A 28 12.74 -5.78 -12.85
CA LEU A 28 14.12 -5.36 -12.59
C LEU A 28 14.84 -5.11 -13.92
N THR A 29 15.61 -4.05 -13.97
CA THR A 29 16.53 -3.77 -15.08
C THR A 29 17.67 -4.78 -15.09
N GLU A 30 18.40 -4.88 -16.20
CA GLU A 30 19.61 -5.74 -16.29
C GLU A 30 20.63 -5.40 -15.20
N ALA A 31 20.82 -4.10 -14.92
CA ALA A 31 21.73 -3.65 -13.86
C ALA A 31 21.27 -4.11 -12.47
N GLU A 32 19.95 -4.04 -12.17
CA GLU A 32 19.37 -4.52 -10.91
C GLU A 32 19.41 -6.05 -10.80
N LEU A 33 19.25 -6.77 -11.90
CA LEU A 33 19.39 -8.24 -11.94
C LEU A 33 20.84 -8.70 -11.72
N ALA A 34 21.82 -7.87 -12.04
CA ALA A 34 23.24 -8.14 -11.79
C ALA A 34 23.65 -7.93 -10.31
N LEU A 35 22.81 -7.26 -9.49
CA LEU A 35 23.08 -7.05 -8.08
C LEU A 35 23.04 -8.37 -7.28
N PRO A 36 23.75 -8.44 -6.15
CA PRO A 36 23.58 -9.53 -5.19
C PRO A 36 22.11 -9.67 -4.75
N MET A 37 21.65 -10.89 -4.50
CA MET A 37 20.24 -11.16 -4.15
C MET A 37 19.75 -10.36 -2.94
N ALA A 38 20.60 -10.10 -1.96
CA ALA A 38 20.25 -9.29 -0.80
C ALA A 38 19.85 -7.85 -1.19
N GLU A 39 20.48 -7.30 -2.22
CA GLU A 39 20.20 -5.97 -2.76
C GLU A 39 19.00 -5.99 -3.73
N GLN A 40 18.76 -7.10 -4.43
CA GLN A 40 17.57 -7.24 -5.26
C GLN A 40 16.28 -7.39 -4.43
N LEU A 41 16.34 -7.94 -3.22
CA LEU A 41 15.15 -8.24 -2.42
C LEU A 41 14.29 -7.01 -2.15
N PRO A 42 14.81 -5.87 -1.69
CA PRO A 42 14.04 -4.64 -1.50
C PRO A 42 13.39 -4.12 -2.80
N LEU A 43 14.02 -4.38 -3.95
CA LEU A 43 13.48 -3.98 -5.26
C LEU A 43 12.32 -4.90 -5.69
N ARG A 44 12.45 -6.21 -5.42
CA ARG A 44 11.47 -7.24 -5.82
C ARG A 44 10.17 -7.19 -5.02
N ILE A 45 10.18 -6.64 -3.80
CA ILE A 45 8.99 -6.54 -2.95
C ILE A 45 8.20 -5.23 -3.15
N ARG A 46 8.68 -4.31 -3.99
CA ARG A 46 7.94 -3.10 -4.36
C ARG A 46 6.66 -3.47 -5.10
N THR A 47 5.72 -2.53 -5.18
CA THR A 47 4.49 -2.71 -5.96
C THR A 47 4.77 -2.79 -7.47
N GLY A 48 5.81 -2.10 -7.94
CA GLY A 48 6.22 -2.09 -9.34
C GLY A 48 5.68 -0.92 -10.13
N LYS A 49 5.68 -1.07 -11.45
CA LYS A 49 5.19 -0.06 -12.40
C LYS A 49 3.92 -0.53 -13.07
N PRO A 50 3.05 0.41 -13.52
CA PRO A 50 1.88 0.05 -14.31
C PRO A 50 2.27 -0.80 -15.52
N ILE A 51 1.49 -1.86 -15.79
CA ILE A 51 1.65 -2.68 -17.01
C ILE A 51 1.08 -1.94 -18.23
N GLY A 52 1.40 -2.44 -19.42
CA GLY A 52 0.92 -1.86 -20.67
C GLY A 52 -0.60 -1.64 -20.69
N LEU A 53 -1.04 -0.50 -21.23
CA LEU A 53 -2.44 -0.05 -21.31
C LEU A 53 -3.09 0.34 -19.97
N VAL A 54 -2.38 0.33 -18.86
CA VAL A 54 -2.85 0.89 -17.58
C VAL A 54 -2.42 2.35 -17.50
N ASP A 55 -3.41 3.25 -17.45
CA ASP A 55 -3.23 4.64 -17.03
C ASP A 55 -3.53 4.71 -15.53
N LEU A 56 -2.52 5.07 -14.74
CA LEU A 56 -2.56 5.09 -13.28
C LEU A 56 -2.02 6.41 -12.76
N ARG A 57 -2.73 7.01 -11.83
CA ARG A 57 -2.29 8.22 -11.13
C ARG A 57 -2.75 8.20 -9.68
N ILE A 58 -2.20 9.09 -8.87
CA ILE A 58 -2.67 9.39 -7.52
C ILE A 58 -3.40 10.72 -7.53
N ILE A 59 -4.48 10.81 -6.74
CA ILE A 59 -5.32 11.99 -6.62
C ILE A 59 -5.53 12.39 -5.16
N ASP A 60 -5.84 13.67 -4.95
CA ASP A 60 -6.34 14.18 -3.66
C ASP A 60 -7.86 13.97 -3.49
N GLU A 61 -8.41 14.44 -2.35
CA GLU A 61 -9.83 14.32 -2.03
C GLU A 61 -10.74 15.10 -3.00
N GLU A 62 -10.20 16.12 -3.68
CA GLU A 62 -10.91 16.90 -4.72
C GLU A 62 -10.76 16.31 -6.13
N GLY A 63 -10.08 15.16 -6.27
CA GLY A 63 -9.88 14.49 -7.56
C GLY A 63 -8.76 15.07 -8.42
N ARG A 64 -7.92 15.98 -7.89
CA ARG A 64 -6.79 16.56 -8.62
C ARG A 64 -5.60 15.62 -8.60
N ALA A 65 -4.94 15.49 -9.75
CA ALA A 65 -3.73 14.68 -9.86
C ALA A 65 -2.60 15.24 -9.00
N LEU A 66 -1.92 14.37 -8.27
CA LEU A 66 -0.80 14.70 -7.39
C LEU A 66 0.56 14.40 -8.06
N ALA A 67 1.62 14.99 -7.48
CA ALA A 67 2.98 14.84 -7.99
C ALA A 67 3.53 13.43 -7.75
N HIS A 68 4.35 12.97 -8.70
CA HIS A 68 5.10 11.71 -8.60
C HIS A 68 6.50 11.98 -8.04
N ASP A 69 6.59 12.36 -6.77
CA ASP A 69 7.83 12.73 -6.07
C ASP A 69 8.33 11.64 -5.10
N GLY A 70 7.57 10.54 -4.98
CA GLY A 70 7.86 9.44 -4.06
C GLY A 70 7.44 9.69 -2.61
N GLN A 71 6.92 10.88 -2.29
CA GLN A 71 6.52 11.27 -0.93
C GLN A 71 5.04 11.61 -0.84
N THR A 72 4.54 12.38 -1.81
CA THR A 72 3.13 12.79 -1.86
C THR A 72 2.24 11.56 -1.98
N MET A 73 1.30 11.41 -1.04
CA MET A 73 0.35 10.31 -1.00
C MET A 73 -1.01 10.73 -1.52
N GLY A 74 -1.65 9.83 -2.27
CA GLY A 74 -3.01 10.03 -2.76
C GLY A 74 -3.67 8.70 -3.07
N GLU A 75 -4.98 8.75 -3.36
CA GLU A 75 -5.72 7.59 -3.82
C GLU A 75 -5.27 7.19 -5.22
N ILE A 76 -5.03 5.89 -5.41
CA ILE A 76 -4.80 5.33 -6.75
C ILE A 76 -6.12 5.32 -7.52
N VAL A 77 -6.11 5.97 -8.68
CA VAL A 77 -7.17 5.82 -9.67
C VAL A 77 -6.61 5.30 -10.99
N VAL A 78 -7.40 4.49 -11.67
CA VAL A 78 -6.90 3.75 -12.84
C VAL A 78 -7.88 3.75 -14.01
N ARG A 79 -7.33 3.63 -15.22
CA ARG A 79 -8.03 3.30 -16.46
C ARG A 79 -7.30 2.17 -17.16
N ALA A 80 -8.05 1.17 -17.62
CA ALA A 80 -7.56 0.13 -18.51
C ALA A 80 -8.76 -0.50 -19.25
N PRO A 81 -8.57 -1.11 -20.42
CA PRO A 81 -9.68 -1.62 -21.23
C PRO A 81 -10.38 -2.85 -20.65
N TRP A 82 -9.82 -3.49 -19.62
CA TRP A 82 -10.34 -4.72 -19.02
C TRP A 82 -10.95 -4.55 -17.63
N LEU A 83 -11.07 -3.32 -17.11
CA LEU A 83 -11.58 -3.08 -15.75
C LEU A 83 -13.06 -3.43 -15.65
N ALA A 84 -13.46 -3.95 -14.47
CA ALA A 84 -14.87 -4.23 -14.19
C ALA A 84 -15.70 -2.95 -14.27
N GLN A 85 -16.86 -3.04 -14.91
CA GLN A 85 -17.75 -1.88 -15.10
C GLN A 85 -18.61 -1.58 -13.87
N GLY A 86 -18.68 -2.50 -12.92
CA GLY A 86 -19.44 -2.35 -11.68
C GLY A 86 -19.73 -3.70 -11.03
N TYR A 87 -20.60 -3.68 -10.03
CA TYR A 87 -21.01 -4.87 -9.29
C TYR A 87 -22.40 -5.35 -9.72
N LEU A 88 -22.56 -6.67 -9.80
CA LEU A 88 -23.82 -7.28 -10.19
C LEU A 88 -24.94 -6.94 -9.19
N LYS A 89 -26.03 -6.34 -9.68
CA LYS A 89 -27.19 -5.88 -8.88
C LYS A 89 -26.87 -4.83 -7.81
N GLU A 90 -25.71 -4.14 -7.90
CA GLU A 90 -25.28 -3.10 -6.99
C GLU A 90 -24.89 -1.84 -7.76
N PRO A 91 -25.84 -1.17 -8.45
CA PRO A 91 -25.53 -0.03 -9.31
C PRO A 91 -24.93 1.16 -8.57
N GLU A 92 -25.32 1.37 -7.30
CA GLU A 92 -24.79 2.45 -6.46
C GLU A 92 -23.30 2.24 -6.17
N LYS A 93 -22.91 1.03 -5.74
CA LYS A 93 -21.51 0.68 -5.55
C LYS A 93 -20.70 0.72 -6.84
N GLY A 94 -21.35 0.38 -7.97
CA GLY A 94 -20.74 0.54 -9.29
C GLY A 94 -20.46 2.01 -9.63
N ALA A 95 -21.36 2.92 -9.26
CA ALA A 95 -21.18 4.35 -9.44
C ALA A 95 -20.10 4.93 -8.50
N GLU A 96 -19.98 4.41 -7.27
CA GLU A 96 -18.90 4.75 -6.34
C GLU A 96 -17.53 4.30 -6.86
N LEU A 97 -17.48 3.09 -7.48
CA LEU A 97 -16.26 2.56 -8.08
C LEU A 97 -15.75 3.43 -9.21
N TRP A 98 -16.65 4.05 -9.99
CA TRP A 98 -16.33 4.87 -11.15
C TRP A 98 -16.74 6.32 -10.95
N GLN A 99 -15.75 7.18 -10.65
CA GLN A 99 -15.96 8.63 -10.51
C GLN A 99 -15.02 9.39 -11.44
N GLY A 100 -15.51 10.46 -12.06
CA GLY A 100 -14.71 11.27 -12.99
C GLY A 100 -14.15 10.49 -14.19
N GLY A 101 -14.70 9.30 -14.50
CA GLY A 101 -14.23 8.40 -15.56
C GLY A 101 -12.97 7.63 -15.18
N TRP A 102 -12.70 7.48 -13.89
CA TRP A 102 -11.61 6.65 -13.33
C TRP A 102 -12.20 5.63 -12.36
N LEU A 103 -11.60 4.43 -12.35
CA LEU A 103 -11.87 3.45 -11.32
C LEU A 103 -11.08 3.83 -10.06
N HIS A 104 -11.77 4.00 -8.94
CA HIS A 104 -11.23 4.28 -7.63
C HIS A 104 -10.88 2.98 -6.92
N THR A 105 -9.61 2.82 -6.54
CA THR A 105 -9.16 1.57 -5.92
C THR A 105 -9.39 1.53 -4.42
N GLY A 106 -9.51 2.68 -3.77
CA GLY A 106 -9.53 2.81 -2.32
C GLY A 106 -8.18 2.54 -1.65
N ASP A 107 -7.11 2.43 -2.43
CA ASP A 107 -5.75 2.25 -1.94
C ASP A 107 -4.96 3.55 -2.04
N MET A 108 -4.24 3.89 -0.98
CA MET A 108 -3.34 5.04 -0.90
C MET A 108 -1.93 4.64 -1.33
N ALA A 109 -1.31 5.46 -2.17
CA ALA A 109 0.05 5.23 -2.63
C ALA A 109 0.83 6.52 -2.83
N SER A 110 2.14 6.41 -2.93
CA SER A 110 3.02 7.38 -3.56
C SER A 110 3.57 6.82 -4.87
N ILE A 111 3.96 7.71 -5.78
CA ILE A 111 4.61 7.31 -7.05
C ILE A 111 5.94 8.04 -7.14
N THR A 112 7.00 7.27 -7.35
CA THR A 112 8.34 7.85 -7.51
C THR A 112 8.49 8.52 -8.88
N PRO A 113 9.48 9.44 -9.07
CA PRO A 113 9.72 10.09 -10.36
C PRO A 113 9.97 9.13 -11.52
N ASN A 114 10.44 7.92 -11.25
CA ASN A 114 10.64 6.88 -12.28
C ASN A 114 9.39 6.02 -12.55
N GLY A 115 8.23 6.38 -11.94
CA GLY A 115 6.95 5.71 -12.13
C GLY A 115 6.73 4.45 -11.30
N THR A 116 7.56 4.18 -10.30
CA THR A 116 7.32 3.05 -9.37
C THR A 116 6.25 3.43 -8.37
N VAL A 117 5.21 2.62 -8.28
CA VAL A 117 4.11 2.75 -7.32
C VAL A 117 4.52 2.10 -6.00
N GLU A 118 4.22 2.75 -4.90
CA GLU A 118 4.39 2.23 -3.54
C GLU A 118 3.08 2.35 -2.78
N ILE A 119 2.40 1.21 -2.58
CA ILE A 119 1.18 1.16 -1.76
C ILE A 119 1.56 1.49 -0.32
N LYS A 120 0.79 2.37 0.29
CA LYS A 120 1.01 2.83 1.66
C LYS A 120 -0.03 2.26 2.62
N ASP A 121 -1.32 2.32 2.24
CA ASP A 121 -2.42 1.82 3.06
C ASP A 121 -3.72 1.78 2.25
N ARG A 122 -4.81 1.40 2.89
CA ARG A 122 -6.17 1.64 2.40
C ARG A 122 -6.72 2.95 2.92
N ILE A 123 -7.54 3.65 2.12
CA ILE A 123 -8.18 4.92 2.52
C ILE A 123 -8.94 4.79 3.84
N LYS A 124 -9.62 3.66 4.04
CA LYS A 124 -10.40 3.40 5.25
C LYS A 124 -9.56 3.07 6.49
N ASP A 125 -8.30 2.69 6.31
CA ASP A 125 -7.41 2.22 7.37
C ASP A 125 -6.28 3.24 7.66
N VAL A 126 -6.06 4.20 6.75
CA VAL A 126 -5.11 5.30 6.96
C VAL A 126 -5.62 6.24 8.05
N ILE A 127 -4.72 6.69 8.91
CA ILE A 127 -5.05 7.51 10.09
C ILE A 127 -4.78 8.98 9.77
N LYS A 128 -5.79 9.84 9.91
CA LYS A 128 -5.68 11.29 9.68
C LYS A 128 -5.39 12.00 10.98
N THR A 129 -4.13 12.34 11.24
CA THR A 129 -3.71 13.02 12.47
C THR A 129 -3.09 14.38 12.15
N GLY A 130 -3.67 15.46 12.70
CA GLY A 130 -3.14 16.82 12.53
C GLY A 130 -2.99 17.30 11.08
N GLY A 131 -3.77 16.75 10.16
CA GLY A 131 -3.69 17.07 8.72
C GLY A 131 -2.68 16.21 7.95
N GLU A 132 -2.00 15.27 8.61
CA GLU A 132 -1.09 14.32 7.98
C GLU A 132 -1.71 12.92 7.91
N TRP A 133 -1.28 12.16 6.89
CA TRP A 133 -1.68 10.78 6.69
C TRP A 133 -0.64 9.83 7.29
N ILE A 134 -1.05 8.99 8.23
CA ILE A 134 -0.21 7.96 8.83
C ILE A 134 -0.68 6.60 8.35
N SER A 135 0.23 5.82 7.76
CA SER A 135 -0.05 4.43 7.39
C SER A 135 -0.10 3.54 8.62
N SER A 136 -1.25 2.89 8.83
CA SER A 136 -1.43 1.85 9.85
C SER A 136 -0.49 0.68 9.59
N LEU A 137 -0.36 0.25 8.32
CA LEU A 137 0.51 -0.84 7.89
C LEU A 137 2.00 -0.56 8.15
N ALA A 138 2.45 0.70 7.96
CA ALA A 138 3.83 1.08 8.26
C ALA A 138 4.13 0.97 9.75
N LEU A 139 3.20 1.42 10.60
CA LEU A 139 3.32 1.27 12.06
C LEU A 139 3.28 -0.19 12.48
N GLU A 140 2.37 -0.99 11.93
CA GLU A 140 2.29 -2.44 12.19
C GLU A 140 3.59 -3.15 11.80
N SER A 141 4.15 -2.82 10.64
CA SER A 141 5.42 -3.39 10.16
C SER A 141 6.58 -3.05 11.12
N LEU A 142 6.64 -1.80 11.57
CA LEU A 142 7.67 -1.35 12.51
C LEU A 142 7.55 -2.06 13.86
N ILE A 143 6.34 -2.12 14.43
CA ILE A 143 6.08 -2.76 15.72
C ILE A 143 6.30 -4.28 15.64
N SER A 144 5.86 -4.93 14.55
CA SER A 144 6.02 -6.37 14.36
C SER A 144 7.48 -6.82 14.23
N ALA A 145 8.39 -5.91 13.88
CA ALA A 145 9.83 -6.19 13.84
C ALA A 145 10.43 -6.40 15.24
N HIS A 146 9.74 -5.96 16.31
CA HIS A 146 10.22 -6.14 17.68
C HIS A 146 10.17 -7.63 18.08
N ALA A 147 11.28 -8.15 18.61
CA ALA A 147 11.48 -9.59 18.88
C ALA A 147 10.40 -10.23 19.78
N ALA A 148 9.84 -9.46 20.73
CA ALA A 148 8.84 -9.93 21.69
C ALA A 148 7.38 -9.82 21.16
N VAL A 149 7.14 -9.24 19.98
CA VAL A 149 5.79 -9.08 19.41
C VAL A 149 5.40 -10.34 18.65
N HIS A 150 4.21 -10.84 18.93
CA HIS A 150 3.57 -11.95 18.22
C HIS A 150 2.63 -11.45 17.12
N ALA A 151 1.80 -10.46 17.47
CA ALA A 151 0.85 -9.84 16.53
C ALA A 151 0.62 -8.37 16.92
N VAL A 152 0.28 -7.55 15.94
CA VAL A 152 -0.06 -6.15 16.13
C VAL A 152 -1.17 -5.76 15.17
N ALA A 153 -2.04 -4.86 15.61
CA ALA A 153 -2.99 -4.14 14.78
C ALA A 153 -2.95 -2.66 15.18
N VAL A 154 -2.96 -1.76 14.19
CA VAL A 154 -2.99 -0.32 14.42
C VAL A 154 -4.26 0.26 13.81
N ILE A 155 -5.00 1.02 14.62
CA ILE A 155 -6.24 1.67 14.21
C ILE A 155 -6.21 3.16 14.54
N GLY A 156 -6.94 3.98 13.77
CA GLY A 156 -7.26 5.36 14.14
C GLY A 156 -8.30 5.40 15.24
N VAL A 157 -8.05 6.19 16.30
CA VAL A 157 -9.05 6.49 17.31
C VAL A 157 -9.34 7.98 17.33
N PRO A 158 -10.60 8.41 17.50
CA PRO A 158 -10.96 9.83 17.53
C PRO A 158 -10.18 10.59 18.60
N ASP A 159 -9.67 11.76 18.26
CA ASP A 159 -8.97 12.69 19.16
C ASP A 159 -9.48 14.11 18.92
N ALA A 160 -9.85 14.81 19.99
CA ALA A 160 -10.46 16.13 19.92
C ALA A 160 -9.54 17.23 19.37
N GLN A 161 -8.21 17.05 19.48
CA GLN A 161 -7.21 18.01 19.03
C GLN A 161 -6.67 17.67 17.64
N TRP A 162 -6.48 16.38 17.37
CA TRP A 162 -5.74 15.91 16.18
C TRP A 162 -6.64 15.24 15.13
N GLY A 163 -7.96 15.14 15.38
CA GLY A 163 -8.92 14.40 14.55
C GLY A 163 -8.87 12.91 14.87
N GLU A 164 -7.75 12.27 14.56
CA GLU A 164 -7.46 10.88 14.95
C GLU A 164 -6.06 10.75 15.55
N ARG A 165 -5.86 9.69 16.31
CA ARG A 165 -4.53 9.26 16.78
C ARG A 165 -4.36 7.75 16.60
N PRO A 166 -3.14 7.28 16.24
CA PRO A 166 -2.89 5.86 16.14
C PRO A 166 -2.95 5.17 17.52
N LEU A 167 -3.68 4.07 17.58
CA LEU A 167 -3.74 3.15 18.71
C LEU A 167 -3.21 1.79 18.23
N ALA A 168 -2.11 1.34 18.82
CA ALA A 168 -1.57 0.01 18.56
C ALA A 168 -2.07 -1.01 19.59
N LEU A 169 -2.69 -2.08 19.10
CA LEU A 169 -3.06 -3.27 19.87
C LEU A 169 -1.99 -4.32 19.67
N VAL A 170 -1.24 -4.66 20.70
CA VAL A 170 -0.06 -5.53 20.58
C VAL A 170 -0.21 -6.78 21.43
N VAL A 171 0.04 -7.94 20.80
CA VAL A 171 0.10 -9.24 21.48
C VAL A 171 1.55 -9.67 21.60
N GLY A 172 2.01 -9.92 22.83
CA GLY A 172 3.35 -10.43 23.09
C GLY A 172 3.46 -11.93 22.80
N LYS A 173 4.67 -12.40 22.49
CA LYS A 173 4.98 -13.83 22.43
C LYS A 173 4.87 -14.45 23.80
N GLU A 174 4.53 -15.74 23.86
CA GLU A 174 4.45 -16.49 25.11
C GLU A 174 5.77 -16.42 25.89
N GLY A 175 5.69 -16.08 27.18
CA GLY A 175 6.85 -15.90 28.04
C GLY A 175 7.67 -14.60 27.82
N SER A 176 7.25 -13.71 26.92
CA SER A 176 7.88 -12.40 26.75
C SER A 176 7.27 -11.35 27.65
N HIS A 177 8.11 -10.48 28.24
CA HIS A 177 7.65 -9.25 28.88
C HIS A 177 7.64 -8.12 27.83
N LEU A 178 6.45 -7.64 27.52
CA LEU A 178 6.25 -6.54 26.59
C LEU A 178 5.83 -5.30 27.38
N ASP A 179 6.68 -4.27 27.37
CA ASP A 179 6.37 -2.96 27.96
C ASP A 179 6.01 -1.98 26.85
N ALA A 180 4.94 -1.21 27.05
CA ALA A 180 4.52 -0.17 26.13
C ALA A 180 5.61 0.88 25.84
N GLN A 181 6.50 1.12 26.80
CA GLN A 181 7.62 2.04 26.65
C GLN A 181 8.70 1.48 25.68
N ALA A 182 8.93 0.18 25.69
CA ALA A 182 9.90 -0.48 24.80
C ALA A 182 9.49 -0.46 23.32
N ILE A 183 8.19 -0.27 23.04
CA ILE A 183 7.67 -0.18 21.67
C ILE A 183 7.70 1.26 21.14
N LYS A 184 7.71 2.28 22.04
CA LYS A 184 7.69 3.71 21.68
C LYS A 184 9.08 4.31 21.42
N THR A 185 10.14 3.55 21.66
CA THR A 185 11.54 3.96 21.44
C THR A 185 12.05 3.48 20.12
#